data_32713eddb31419b8d5518d6ae9be9252
#
_entry.id   32713eddb31419b8d5518d6ae9be9252
#
_cell.length_a   1.000
_cell.length_b   1.000
_cell.length_c   1.000
_cell.angle_alpha   90.00
_cell.angle_beta   90.00
_cell.angle_gamma   90.00
#
_symmetry.space_group_name_H-M   'P 1'
#
loop_
_entity.id
_entity.type
_entity.pdbx_description
1 polymer ?
#
loop_
_entity_poly.entity_id
_entity_poly.type
_entity_poly.pdbx_seq_one_letter_code
_entity_poly.pdbx_strand_id
1 'polypeptide(L)'
;MDIRINMTVFKYPLDFSQLLRPTWTLLFVIVGFSTSGWAQNKESSVLRSILEKVSGGPAQQVLKDPDTYRLQIIYTQIDRNKKGEPRFTHHTFLVDPDKYFNPASMVKMPLAFLAMEKLNQLSNLGKNKPGIPELNCDTRIMFDSSYPRQVAMRKDASAPGEIPTIGHLVKRAFLISENDPYNRFYQFMGQGPTNNLLQAKGYSSVRITRQFMGFTDEQNRHTNAVRFYNSNGQEIYVQEPGYNRDSFSFPAPILIGNAHINRQEQLVQGPFDFTRHNSISLADMQKMLQAVVFPNSLPKQNRFDISEQNRLFLLQCLSQYPSETNYPKYDTSVFYDSYVKFFFQDSTHRMPTGVRVFNKVGWAYGFLTDVSYVVDTINRVDYFLSATLYVNSDGVVNDSKYDEETVGFPFLRELGGLVYNYELSRNRSFRPPLNIQGIRYEKRDQTDIRPTIKEADN
;
A
#
# COMPACT_ATOMS: atom_id res chain seq x y z
N MET A 1 -13.00 -31.64 -46.72
CA MET A 1 -14.09 -30.70 -46.32
C MET A 1 -13.66 -30.06 -45.05
N ASP A 2 -12.81 -29.01 -45.20
CA ASP A 2 -12.18 -28.32 -44.06
C ASP A 2 -13.12 -27.22 -43.58
N ILE A 3 -13.64 -27.42 -42.38
CA ILE A 3 -14.40 -26.37 -41.70
C ILE A 3 -13.39 -25.48 -40.97
N ARG A 4 -13.04 -24.33 -41.55
CA ARG A 4 -12.33 -23.25 -40.88
C ARG A 4 -13.31 -22.53 -39.97
N ILE A 5 -13.18 -22.72 -38.68
CA ILE A 5 -13.87 -21.91 -37.69
C ILE A 5 -13.11 -20.59 -37.59
N ASN A 6 -13.69 -19.52 -38.13
CA ASN A 6 -13.23 -18.14 -37.93
C ASN A 6 -13.53 -17.76 -36.48
N MET A 7 -12.52 -17.82 -35.62
CA MET A 7 -12.60 -17.19 -34.30
C MET A 7 -12.41 -15.69 -34.47
N THR A 8 -13.49 -14.94 -34.30
CA THR A 8 -13.47 -13.48 -34.22
C THR A 8 -12.87 -13.08 -32.87
N VAL A 9 -11.66 -12.60 -32.90
CA VAL A 9 -11.02 -11.98 -31.72
C VAL A 9 -11.75 -10.67 -31.46
N PHE A 10 -12.50 -10.61 -30.38
CA PHE A 10 -13.20 -9.39 -29.99
C PHE A 10 -12.19 -8.37 -29.45
N LYS A 11 -11.80 -7.41 -30.28
CA LYS A 11 -11.12 -6.18 -29.88
C LYS A 11 -12.15 -5.17 -29.42
N TYR A 12 -12.40 -5.08 -28.13
CA TYR A 12 -13.14 -3.95 -27.55
C TYR A 12 -12.21 -3.15 -26.63
N PRO A 13 -11.95 -1.88 -26.94
CA PRO A 13 -11.49 -0.95 -25.95
C PRO A 13 -12.67 -0.67 -25.01
N LEU A 14 -12.66 -1.22 -23.80
CA LEU A 14 -13.57 -0.76 -22.76
C LEU A 14 -13.10 0.62 -22.34
N ASP A 15 -13.76 1.66 -22.87
CA ASP A 15 -13.61 3.02 -22.40
C ASP A 15 -14.28 3.14 -21.03
N PHE A 16 -13.49 3.09 -19.98
CA PHE A 16 -13.93 3.27 -18.59
C PHE A 16 -14.55 4.65 -18.33
N SER A 17 -14.43 5.61 -19.26
CA SER A 17 -15.05 6.92 -19.16
C SER A 17 -16.59 6.83 -19.25
N GLN A 18 -17.13 5.76 -19.80
CA GLN A 18 -18.59 5.58 -19.96
C GLN A 18 -19.32 5.10 -18.69
N LEU A 19 -18.58 4.58 -17.69
CA LEU A 19 -19.17 4.17 -16.41
C LEU A 19 -19.46 5.33 -15.46
N LEU A 20 -19.07 6.54 -15.83
CA LEU A 20 -19.21 7.77 -15.02
C LEU A 20 -20.16 8.82 -15.62
N ARG A 21 -21.17 8.43 -16.40
CA ARG A 21 -22.22 9.38 -16.80
C ARG A 21 -23.27 9.49 -15.68
N PRO A 22 -23.27 10.56 -14.84
CA PRO A 22 -24.37 10.84 -13.97
C PRO A 22 -25.51 11.41 -14.82
N THR A 23 -26.68 10.77 -14.81
CA THR A 23 -27.94 11.42 -15.20
C THR A 23 -28.25 12.51 -14.17
N TRP A 24 -28.06 13.76 -14.56
CA TRP A 24 -28.41 14.92 -13.75
C TRP A 24 -29.93 15.07 -13.65
N THR A 25 -30.49 14.62 -12.54
CA THR A 25 -31.78 15.11 -12.06
C THR A 25 -31.46 15.92 -10.81
N LEU A 26 -31.52 17.26 -10.94
CA LEU A 26 -31.30 18.19 -9.83
C LEU A 26 -32.47 18.01 -8.84
N LEU A 27 -32.26 17.31 -7.75
CA LEU A 27 -33.05 17.41 -6.54
C LEU A 27 -32.12 17.95 -5.44
N PHE A 28 -32.25 19.26 -5.12
CA PHE A 28 -31.61 19.84 -3.95
C PHE A 28 -32.26 19.24 -2.69
N VAL A 29 -31.71 18.15 -2.18
CA VAL A 29 -31.91 17.72 -0.80
C VAL A 29 -30.67 18.16 -0.04
N ILE A 30 -30.82 19.18 0.79
CA ILE A 30 -29.81 19.55 1.79
C ILE A 30 -29.80 18.41 2.83
N VAL A 31 -29.04 17.37 2.55
CA VAL A 31 -28.67 16.39 3.57
C VAL A 31 -27.44 16.94 4.27
N GLY A 32 -27.60 17.32 5.52
CA GLY A 32 -26.49 17.70 6.37
C GLY A 32 -25.46 16.57 6.39
N PHE A 33 -24.36 16.75 5.66
CA PHE A 33 -23.20 15.88 5.74
C PHE A 33 -22.60 16.04 7.15
N SER A 34 -22.89 15.08 8.02
CA SER A 34 -21.98 14.80 9.12
C SER A 34 -20.69 14.30 8.47
N THR A 35 -19.83 15.23 8.08
CA THR A 35 -18.42 14.94 7.89
C THR A 35 -17.98 14.32 9.20
N SER A 36 -17.70 13.01 9.20
CA SER A 36 -16.88 12.39 10.23
C SER A 36 -15.52 13.06 10.10
N GLY A 37 -15.46 14.27 10.66
CA GLY A 37 -14.31 15.13 10.56
C GLY A 37 -13.14 14.45 11.23
N TRP A 38 -12.09 14.27 10.47
CA TRP A 38 -10.74 14.44 10.98
C TRP A 38 -10.66 15.93 11.36
N ALA A 39 -11.33 16.29 12.49
CA ALA A 39 -11.42 17.67 12.95
C ALA A 39 -10.01 18.15 13.27
N GLN A 40 -9.69 19.34 12.77
CA GLN A 40 -8.48 20.09 13.05
C GLN A 40 -7.98 19.87 14.48
N ASN A 41 -6.84 19.21 14.59
CA ASN A 41 -5.76 19.32 15.54
C ASN A 41 -6.05 19.91 16.94
N LYS A 42 -6.66 19.09 17.81
CA LYS A 42 -6.18 19.05 19.19
C LYS A 42 -5.44 17.74 19.34
N GLU A 43 -4.12 17.82 19.60
CA GLU A 43 -3.32 16.65 19.96
C GLU A 43 -4.06 15.88 21.06
N SER A 44 -4.22 14.58 20.84
CA SER A 44 -4.92 13.74 21.79
C SER A 44 -4.14 13.62 23.09
N SER A 45 -4.77 13.93 24.22
CA SER A 45 -4.19 13.73 25.54
C SER A 45 -3.74 12.28 25.78
N VAL A 46 -4.45 11.31 25.23
CA VAL A 46 -4.09 9.90 25.32
C VAL A 46 -2.76 9.64 24.60
N LEU A 47 -2.63 10.08 23.34
CA LEU A 47 -1.40 9.85 22.59
C LEU A 47 -0.23 10.62 23.20
N ARG A 48 -0.46 11.86 23.67
CA ARG A 48 0.54 12.63 24.41
C ARG A 48 1.03 11.88 25.65
N SER A 49 0.14 11.34 26.47
CA SER A 49 0.51 10.59 27.68
C SER A 49 1.28 9.29 27.39
N ILE A 50 1.11 8.72 26.19
CA ILE A 50 1.91 7.59 25.72
C ILE A 50 3.32 8.06 25.35
N LEU A 51 3.43 9.17 24.59
CA LEU A 51 4.69 9.73 24.13
C LEU A 51 5.55 10.30 25.27
N GLU A 52 4.95 10.81 26.34
CA GLU A 52 5.65 11.26 27.56
C GLU A 52 6.43 10.15 28.28
N LYS A 53 6.15 8.88 27.97
CA LYS A 53 6.89 7.73 28.52
C LYS A 53 8.20 7.43 27.78
N VAL A 54 8.50 8.13 26.70
CA VAL A 54 9.80 8.06 26.03
C VAL A 54 10.88 8.56 26.97
N SER A 55 11.83 7.71 27.30
CA SER A 55 12.77 7.94 28.41
C SER A 55 14.18 8.36 27.96
N GLY A 56 14.39 8.67 26.69
CA GLY A 56 15.72 9.11 26.21
C GLY A 56 16.04 8.63 24.80
N GLY A 57 17.33 8.75 24.45
CA GLY A 57 17.84 8.28 23.15
C GLY A 57 17.24 8.99 21.93
N PRO A 58 17.27 8.31 20.77
CA PRO A 58 16.80 8.86 19.50
C PRO A 58 15.32 9.28 19.53
N ALA A 59 14.47 8.52 20.22
CA ALA A 59 13.05 8.83 20.28
C ALA A 59 12.77 10.15 21.02
N GLN A 60 13.49 10.43 22.09
CA GLN A 60 13.37 11.72 22.78
C GLN A 60 13.86 12.88 21.90
N GLN A 61 14.91 12.65 21.09
CA GLN A 61 15.40 13.65 20.14
C GLN A 61 14.32 14.03 19.13
N VAL A 62 13.64 13.05 18.54
CA VAL A 62 12.53 13.28 17.59
C VAL A 62 11.38 14.03 18.24
N LEU A 63 11.01 13.69 19.48
CA LEU A 63 9.91 14.35 20.20
C LEU A 63 10.23 15.76 20.68
N LYS A 64 11.51 16.10 20.86
CA LYS A 64 11.93 17.47 21.22
C LYS A 64 11.80 18.45 20.06
N ASP A 65 11.98 17.98 18.83
CA ASP A 65 11.91 18.81 17.62
C ASP A 65 11.13 18.08 16.49
N PRO A 66 9.85 17.78 16.72
CA PRO A 66 9.08 16.94 15.80
C PRO A 66 8.84 17.61 14.44
N ASP A 67 8.98 18.92 14.33
CA ASP A 67 8.82 19.63 13.08
C ASP A 67 10.00 19.40 12.12
N THR A 68 11.22 19.41 12.61
CA THR A 68 12.43 19.05 11.83
C THR A 68 12.32 17.63 11.32
N TYR A 69 11.82 16.70 12.14
CA TYR A 69 11.56 15.31 11.74
C TYR A 69 10.26 15.13 10.97
N ARG A 70 9.50 16.19 10.66
CA ARG A 70 8.21 16.13 9.95
C ARG A 70 7.28 15.04 10.49
N LEU A 71 7.34 14.81 11.80
CA LEU A 71 6.65 13.73 12.49
C LEU A 71 5.15 13.88 12.38
N GLN A 72 4.45 12.78 12.07
CA GLN A 72 3.00 12.65 12.16
C GLN A 72 2.67 11.26 12.71
N ILE A 73 1.73 11.18 13.65
CA ILE A 73 1.29 9.91 14.24
C ILE A 73 -0.24 9.86 14.30
N ILE A 74 -0.80 8.71 13.91
CA ILE A 74 -2.21 8.36 14.14
C ILE A 74 -2.25 7.03 14.88
N TYR A 75 -2.77 7.05 16.08
CA TYR A 75 -3.14 5.85 16.83
C TYR A 75 -4.66 5.73 16.84
N THR A 76 -5.19 4.59 16.42
CA THR A 76 -6.63 4.34 16.43
C THR A 76 -6.95 3.19 17.36
N GLN A 77 -7.58 3.55 18.45
CA GLN A 77 -8.09 2.65 19.45
C GLN A 77 -9.33 1.92 18.92
N ILE A 78 -9.39 0.61 19.14
CA ILE A 78 -10.54 -0.21 18.75
C ILE A 78 -11.19 -0.76 20.03
N ASP A 79 -12.40 -0.31 20.29
CA ASP A 79 -13.27 -0.88 21.31
C ASP A 79 -14.35 -1.73 20.64
N ARG A 80 -14.84 -2.74 21.33
CA ARG A 80 -15.88 -3.63 20.79
C ARG A 80 -17.06 -3.70 21.73
N ASN A 81 -18.26 -3.77 21.17
CA ASN A 81 -19.47 -4.02 21.95
C ASN A 81 -19.64 -5.54 22.21
N LYS A 82 -20.71 -5.92 22.92
CA LYS A 82 -21.02 -7.33 23.25
C LYS A 82 -21.24 -8.21 22.01
N LYS A 83 -21.55 -7.60 20.85
CA LYS A 83 -21.70 -8.31 19.57
C LYS A 83 -20.39 -8.42 18.79
N GLY A 84 -19.27 -7.88 19.34
CA GLY A 84 -17.97 -7.86 18.68
C GLY A 84 -17.82 -6.77 17.62
N GLU A 85 -18.80 -5.86 17.45
CA GLU A 85 -18.75 -4.79 16.47
C GLU A 85 -17.72 -3.73 16.90
N PRO A 86 -16.80 -3.33 16.01
CA PRO A 86 -15.72 -2.39 16.34
C PRO A 86 -16.24 -0.94 16.39
N ARG A 87 -15.72 -0.19 17.36
CA ARG A 87 -15.82 1.26 17.43
C ARG A 87 -14.42 1.86 17.43
N PHE A 88 -14.17 2.81 16.56
CA PHE A 88 -12.87 3.42 16.34
C PHE A 88 -12.80 4.79 17.04
N THR A 89 -11.71 5.04 17.78
CA THR A 89 -11.38 6.34 18.35
C THR A 89 -9.99 6.72 17.87
N HIS A 90 -9.92 7.81 17.10
CA HIS A 90 -8.67 8.28 16.52
C HIS A 90 -7.96 9.26 17.46
N HIS A 91 -6.67 9.03 17.68
CA HIS A 91 -5.76 9.88 18.43
C HIS A 91 -4.65 10.34 17.49
N THR A 92 -4.48 11.63 17.33
CA THR A 92 -3.51 12.23 16.40
C THR A 92 -2.45 13.03 17.13
N PHE A 93 -1.25 13.05 16.54
CA PHE A 93 -0.14 13.92 16.93
C PHE A 93 0.46 14.52 15.66
N LEU A 94 0.40 15.86 15.55
CA LEU A 94 0.94 16.66 14.43
C LEU A 94 0.50 16.22 13.03
N VAL A 95 -0.67 15.57 12.90
CA VAL A 95 -1.19 15.12 11.62
C VAL A 95 -1.67 16.32 10.82
N ASP A 96 -1.06 16.51 9.66
CA ASP A 96 -1.35 17.58 8.72
C ASP A 96 -1.41 17.00 7.31
N PRO A 97 -2.57 16.99 6.63
CA PRO A 97 -2.71 16.46 5.29
C PRO A 97 -1.93 17.25 4.23
N ASP A 98 -1.58 18.50 4.53
CA ASP A 98 -0.84 19.40 3.63
C ASP A 98 0.69 19.32 3.87
N LYS A 99 1.12 18.76 5.01
CA LYS A 99 2.54 18.55 5.31
C LYS A 99 3.05 17.32 4.56
N TYR A 100 3.66 17.53 3.40
CA TYR A 100 4.18 16.47 2.54
C TYR A 100 5.20 15.57 3.28
N PHE A 101 5.08 14.29 3.05
CA PHE A 101 6.14 13.29 3.21
C PHE A 101 6.21 12.44 1.94
N ASN A 102 7.38 11.90 1.63
CA ASN A 102 7.49 10.96 0.50
C ASN A 102 6.84 9.63 0.88
N PRO A 103 5.75 9.21 0.21
CA PRO A 103 5.08 7.96 0.54
C PRO A 103 5.91 6.73 0.16
N ALA A 104 6.92 6.88 -0.69
CA ALA A 104 7.76 5.77 -1.15
C ALA A 104 6.91 4.55 -1.51
N SER A 105 7.23 3.38 -0.95
CA SER A 105 6.53 2.13 -1.20
C SER A 105 5.10 2.04 -0.63
N MET A 106 4.63 3.04 0.12
CA MET A 106 3.24 3.08 0.59
C MET A 106 2.23 3.05 -0.57
N VAL A 107 2.58 3.64 -1.72
CA VAL A 107 1.72 3.68 -2.92
C VAL A 107 1.40 2.29 -3.51
N LYS A 108 2.16 1.25 -3.14
CA LYS A 108 1.89 -0.14 -3.53
C LYS A 108 0.55 -0.63 -2.98
N MET A 109 0.16 -0.19 -1.79
CA MET A 109 -1.06 -0.63 -1.13
C MET A 109 -2.33 -0.20 -1.89
N PRO A 110 -2.59 1.08 -2.17
CA PRO A 110 -3.78 1.48 -2.93
C PRO A 110 -3.80 0.90 -4.35
N LEU A 111 -2.66 0.76 -5.02
CA LEU A 111 -2.63 0.18 -6.36
C LEU A 111 -2.95 -1.32 -6.35
N ALA A 112 -2.45 -2.08 -5.38
CA ALA A 112 -2.81 -3.49 -5.22
C ALA A 112 -4.32 -3.65 -4.93
N PHE A 113 -4.90 -2.79 -4.08
CA PHE A 113 -6.34 -2.82 -3.80
C PHE A 113 -7.17 -2.51 -5.05
N LEU A 114 -6.79 -1.50 -5.81
CA LEU A 114 -7.45 -1.18 -7.09
C LEU A 114 -7.26 -2.28 -8.14
N ALA A 115 -6.09 -2.91 -8.21
CA ALA A 115 -5.86 -4.03 -9.12
C ALA A 115 -6.79 -5.22 -8.80
N MET A 116 -7.01 -5.52 -7.51
CA MET A 116 -7.96 -6.55 -7.08
C MET A 116 -9.41 -6.15 -7.33
N GLU A 117 -9.76 -4.88 -7.14
CA GLU A 117 -11.09 -4.35 -7.51
C GLU A 117 -11.34 -4.49 -9.02
N LYS A 118 -10.36 -4.12 -9.84
CA LYS A 118 -10.45 -4.26 -11.30
C LYS A 118 -10.60 -5.72 -11.73
N LEU A 119 -9.84 -6.65 -11.13
CA LEU A 119 -10.02 -8.08 -11.39
C LEU A 119 -11.43 -8.55 -11.03
N ASN A 120 -11.99 -8.09 -9.89
CA ASN A 120 -13.36 -8.41 -9.50
C ASN A 120 -14.38 -7.89 -10.53
N GLN A 121 -14.20 -6.67 -11.02
CA GLN A 121 -15.04 -6.09 -12.07
C GLN A 121 -14.95 -6.89 -13.38
N LEU A 122 -13.75 -7.23 -13.83
CA LEU A 122 -13.53 -8.03 -15.04
C LEU A 122 -14.14 -9.43 -14.92
N SER A 123 -13.96 -10.09 -13.78
CA SER A 123 -14.58 -11.39 -13.49
C SER A 123 -16.11 -11.33 -13.52
N ASN A 124 -16.72 -10.29 -12.92
CA ASN A 124 -18.16 -10.11 -12.93
C ASN A 124 -18.72 -9.81 -14.33
N LEU A 125 -17.97 -9.11 -15.18
CA LEU A 125 -18.34 -8.94 -16.59
C LEU A 125 -18.35 -10.27 -17.31
N GLY A 126 -17.37 -11.15 -17.03
CA GLY A 126 -17.31 -12.51 -17.58
C GLY A 126 -18.53 -13.37 -17.24
N LYS A 127 -18.98 -13.30 -15.99
CA LYS A 127 -20.19 -14.04 -15.53
C LYS A 127 -21.47 -13.59 -16.25
N ASN A 128 -21.54 -12.33 -16.67
CA ASN A 128 -22.75 -11.73 -17.26
C ASN A 128 -22.74 -11.70 -18.80
N LYS A 129 -21.62 -12.05 -19.44
CA LYS A 129 -21.46 -12.05 -20.91
C LYS A 129 -20.85 -13.37 -21.38
N PRO A 130 -21.58 -14.22 -22.12
CA PRO A 130 -21.03 -15.44 -22.69
C PRO A 130 -19.78 -15.13 -23.54
N GLY A 131 -18.72 -15.89 -23.33
CA GLY A 131 -17.46 -15.75 -24.08
C GLY A 131 -16.39 -14.88 -23.39
N ILE A 132 -16.69 -14.17 -22.30
CA ILE A 132 -15.65 -13.55 -21.46
C ILE A 132 -15.31 -14.53 -20.34
N PRO A 133 -14.06 -14.99 -20.23
CA PRO A 133 -13.67 -15.93 -19.20
C PRO A 133 -13.60 -15.25 -17.82
N GLU A 134 -13.78 -16.05 -16.78
CA GLU A 134 -13.61 -15.60 -15.40
C GLU A 134 -12.12 -15.38 -15.12
N LEU A 135 -11.75 -14.14 -14.80
CA LEU A 135 -10.42 -13.78 -14.36
C LEU A 135 -10.33 -13.79 -12.82
N ASN A 136 -9.22 -14.30 -12.30
CA ASN A 136 -8.93 -14.28 -10.86
C ASN A 136 -7.47 -13.88 -10.61
N CYS A 137 -7.06 -13.79 -9.35
CA CYS A 137 -5.71 -13.38 -8.97
C CYS A 137 -4.61 -14.33 -9.42
N ASP A 138 -4.95 -15.60 -9.76
CA ASP A 138 -4.01 -16.64 -10.21
C ASP A 138 -4.00 -16.81 -11.74
N THR A 139 -4.81 -16.02 -12.46
CA THR A 139 -4.82 -16.04 -13.92
C THR A 139 -3.49 -15.49 -14.45
N ARG A 140 -2.86 -16.24 -15.37
CA ARG A 140 -1.61 -15.81 -16.02
C ARG A 140 -1.76 -14.45 -16.68
N ILE A 141 -0.84 -13.53 -16.36
CA ILE A 141 -0.78 -12.17 -16.92
C ILE A 141 0.55 -11.93 -17.63
N MET A 142 0.52 -11.15 -18.70
CA MET A 142 1.72 -10.65 -19.38
C MET A 142 1.60 -9.16 -19.63
N PHE A 143 2.73 -8.48 -19.64
CA PHE A 143 2.86 -7.06 -19.98
C PHE A 143 3.74 -6.95 -21.22
N ASP A 144 3.24 -6.32 -22.28
CA ASP A 144 4.01 -6.05 -23.49
C ASP A 144 4.60 -4.64 -23.44
N SER A 145 5.80 -4.46 -23.95
CA SER A 145 6.37 -3.12 -24.14
C SER A 145 5.68 -2.46 -25.33
N SER A 146 5.05 -1.32 -25.12
CA SER A 146 4.27 -0.58 -26.12
C SER A 146 4.77 0.85 -26.34
N TYR A 147 5.68 1.33 -25.47
CA TYR A 147 6.26 2.66 -25.52
C TYR A 147 7.75 2.60 -25.11
N PRO A 148 8.60 3.53 -25.59
CA PRO A 148 10.04 3.52 -25.30
C PRO A 148 10.36 3.43 -23.80
N ARG A 149 11.33 2.58 -23.45
CA ARG A 149 11.79 2.25 -22.09
C ARG A 149 10.82 1.43 -21.22
N GLN A 150 9.63 1.10 -21.71
CA GLN A 150 8.79 0.14 -21.00
C GLN A 150 9.44 -1.25 -21.03
N VAL A 151 9.28 -2.00 -19.95
CA VAL A 151 9.80 -3.36 -19.80
C VAL A 151 8.65 -4.36 -19.91
N ALA A 152 8.77 -5.33 -20.82
CA ALA A 152 7.83 -6.44 -20.92
C ALA A 152 8.01 -7.41 -19.74
N MET A 153 6.91 -8.07 -19.32
CA MET A 153 6.97 -9.19 -18.37
C MET A 153 6.23 -10.37 -18.97
N ARG A 154 6.92 -11.47 -19.23
CA ARG A 154 6.36 -12.72 -19.76
C ARG A 154 6.54 -13.90 -18.81
N LYS A 155 7.49 -13.78 -17.88
CA LYS A 155 7.86 -14.75 -16.88
C LYS A 155 8.21 -14.04 -15.58
N ASP A 156 8.07 -14.75 -14.46
CA ASP A 156 8.51 -14.33 -13.13
C ASP A 156 9.20 -15.53 -12.46
N ALA A 157 10.52 -15.51 -12.38
CA ALA A 157 11.33 -16.58 -11.82
C ALA A 157 11.00 -16.89 -10.33
N SER A 158 10.40 -15.95 -9.63
CA SER A 158 9.99 -16.12 -8.23
C SER A 158 8.63 -16.79 -8.06
N ALA A 159 7.87 -16.96 -9.16
CA ALA A 159 6.53 -17.52 -9.18
C ALA A 159 6.51 -19.04 -9.42
N PRO A 160 5.45 -19.74 -9.00
CA PRO A 160 5.23 -21.13 -9.36
C PRO A 160 5.21 -21.31 -10.88
N GLY A 161 6.07 -22.18 -11.42
CA GLY A 161 6.19 -22.42 -12.87
C GLY A 161 6.62 -21.19 -13.68
N GLU A 162 7.24 -20.21 -13.05
CA GLU A 162 7.61 -18.92 -13.65
C GLU A 162 6.42 -18.15 -14.26
N ILE A 163 5.19 -18.40 -13.79
CA ILE A 163 3.97 -17.81 -14.33
C ILE A 163 3.63 -16.53 -13.53
N PRO A 164 3.74 -15.33 -14.14
CA PRO A 164 3.33 -14.09 -13.50
C PRO A 164 1.81 -14.03 -13.35
N THR A 165 1.35 -13.61 -12.16
CA THR A 165 -0.06 -13.42 -11.83
C THR A 165 -0.22 -12.17 -10.97
N ILE A 166 -1.41 -11.56 -10.93
CA ILE A 166 -1.66 -10.42 -10.03
C ILE A 166 -1.48 -10.85 -8.58
N GLY A 167 -1.90 -12.06 -8.20
CA GLY A 167 -1.72 -12.57 -6.84
C GLY A 167 -0.26 -12.68 -6.44
N HIS A 168 0.60 -13.19 -7.35
CA HIS A 168 2.04 -13.26 -7.07
C HIS A 168 2.69 -11.88 -6.93
N LEU A 169 2.30 -10.92 -7.79
CA LEU A 169 2.75 -9.53 -7.68
C LEU A 169 2.33 -8.91 -6.34
N VAL A 170 1.12 -9.20 -5.84
CA VAL A 170 0.65 -8.74 -4.52
C VAL A 170 1.51 -9.31 -3.39
N LYS A 171 1.86 -10.60 -3.43
CA LYS A 171 2.79 -11.20 -2.47
C LYS A 171 4.13 -10.46 -2.44
N ARG A 172 4.77 -10.27 -3.59
CA ARG A 172 6.06 -9.56 -3.72
C ARG A 172 5.98 -8.12 -3.19
N ALA A 173 4.86 -7.42 -3.47
CA ALA A 173 4.66 -6.04 -3.02
C ALA A 173 4.52 -5.90 -1.50
N PHE A 174 3.96 -6.89 -0.79
CA PHE A 174 3.68 -6.78 0.64
C PHE A 174 4.69 -7.50 1.54
N LEU A 175 5.27 -8.61 1.09
CA LEU A 175 6.20 -9.40 1.90
C LEU A 175 7.52 -8.68 2.20
N ILE A 176 8.15 -8.10 1.18
CA ILE A 176 9.43 -7.40 1.31
C ILE A 176 9.45 -6.05 0.56
N SER A 177 8.30 -5.65 0.00
CA SER A 177 8.16 -4.34 -0.64
C SER A 177 8.88 -4.18 -1.99
N GLU A 178 9.01 -5.23 -2.83
CA GLU A 178 9.64 -5.14 -4.14
C GLU A 178 9.01 -4.07 -5.05
N ASN A 179 9.81 -3.45 -5.92
CA ASN A 179 9.39 -2.30 -6.74
C ASN A 179 8.72 -2.69 -8.06
N ASP A 180 9.15 -3.78 -8.72
CA ASP A 180 8.54 -4.21 -9.99
C ASP A 180 7.02 -4.45 -9.87
N PRO A 181 6.47 -5.09 -8.80
CA PRO A 181 5.03 -5.21 -8.63
C PRO A 181 4.26 -3.90 -8.67
N TYR A 182 4.81 -2.82 -8.07
CA TYR A 182 4.19 -1.49 -8.13
C TYR A 182 4.09 -0.99 -9.57
N ASN A 183 5.17 -1.12 -10.34
CA ASN A 183 5.18 -0.69 -11.73
C ASN A 183 4.14 -1.49 -12.54
N ARG A 184 3.98 -2.80 -12.28
CA ARG A 184 2.96 -3.64 -12.95
C ARG A 184 1.54 -3.25 -12.56
N PHE A 185 1.28 -2.96 -11.29
CA PHE A 185 -0.03 -2.44 -10.88
C PHE A 185 -0.33 -1.08 -11.53
N TYR A 186 0.66 -0.19 -11.58
CA TYR A 186 0.51 1.09 -12.27
C TYR A 186 0.18 0.93 -13.76
N GLN A 187 0.87 0.03 -14.45
CA GLN A 187 0.64 -0.28 -15.85
C GLN A 187 -0.74 -0.93 -16.07
N PHE A 188 -1.17 -1.81 -15.18
CA PHE A 188 -2.49 -2.44 -15.25
C PHE A 188 -3.63 -1.46 -14.94
N MET A 189 -3.44 -0.55 -13.99
CA MET A 189 -4.46 0.43 -13.60
C MET A 189 -4.50 1.66 -14.51
N GLY A 190 -3.35 2.16 -14.92
CA GLY A 190 -3.19 3.44 -15.60
C GLY A 190 -3.15 4.65 -14.66
N GLN A 191 -2.39 5.67 -15.04
CA GLN A 191 -2.15 6.87 -14.23
C GLN A 191 -3.45 7.65 -13.94
N GLY A 192 -4.21 8.02 -14.96
CA GLY A 192 -5.47 8.77 -14.82
C GLY A 192 -6.52 7.99 -14.04
N PRO A 193 -6.89 6.76 -14.45
CA PRO A 193 -7.86 5.95 -13.74
C PRO A 193 -7.53 5.70 -12.27
N THR A 194 -6.25 5.47 -11.93
CA THR A 194 -5.82 5.31 -10.53
C THR A 194 -6.20 6.52 -9.68
N ASN A 195 -5.84 7.72 -10.12
CA ASN A 195 -6.12 8.95 -9.36
C ASN A 195 -7.63 9.23 -9.30
N ASN A 196 -8.33 9.11 -10.42
CA ASN A 196 -9.76 9.38 -10.52
C ASN A 196 -10.58 8.43 -9.61
N LEU A 197 -10.24 7.13 -9.60
CA LEU A 197 -10.92 6.15 -8.74
C LEU A 197 -10.67 6.42 -7.25
N LEU A 198 -9.44 6.71 -6.85
CA LEU A 198 -9.12 6.99 -5.45
C LEU A 198 -9.79 8.30 -4.97
N GLN A 199 -9.77 9.34 -5.79
CA GLN A 199 -10.48 10.59 -5.47
C GLN A 199 -11.99 10.40 -5.39
N ALA A 200 -12.59 9.65 -6.32
CA ALA A 200 -14.02 9.32 -6.29
C ALA A 200 -14.40 8.51 -5.03
N LYS A 201 -13.46 7.71 -4.51
CA LYS A 201 -13.62 7.00 -3.23
C LYS A 201 -13.41 7.92 -2.02
N GLY A 202 -13.12 9.21 -2.20
CA GLY A 202 -12.93 10.19 -1.12
C GLY A 202 -11.54 10.15 -0.48
N TYR A 203 -10.53 9.67 -1.20
CA TYR A 203 -9.11 9.77 -0.84
C TYR A 203 -8.50 10.96 -1.58
N SER A 204 -8.84 12.16 -1.15
CA SER A 204 -8.59 13.41 -1.89
C SER A 204 -7.13 13.86 -1.89
N SER A 205 -6.32 13.39 -0.94
CA SER A 205 -4.89 13.73 -0.86
C SER A 205 -4.03 12.98 -1.88
N VAL A 206 -4.61 11.98 -2.56
CA VAL A 206 -3.85 11.08 -3.45
C VAL A 206 -3.46 11.78 -4.75
N ARG A 207 -2.17 11.67 -5.07
CA ARG A 207 -1.61 12.03 -6.36
C ARG A 207 -0.51 11.04 -6.73
N ILE A 208 -0.82 10.05 -7.55
CA ILE A 208 0.11 9.03 -8.05
C ILE A 208 0.48 9.38 -9.48
N THR A 209 1.67 9.91 -9.67
CA THR A 209 2.13 10.52 -10.92
C THR A 209 3.18 9.70 -11.65
N ARG A 210 3.90 8.82 -10.95
CA ARG A 210 5.10 8.17 -11.48
C ARG A 210 5.28 6.73 -11.02
N GLN A 211 5.90 5.94 -11.90
CA GLN A 211 6.42 4.62 -11.61
C GLN A 211 7.76 4.71 -10.84
N PHE A 212 8.21 3.63 -10.24
CA PHE A 212 9.55 3.49 -9.65
C PHE A 212 10.58 3.10 -10.72
N MET A 213 10.62 3.92 -11.74
CA MET A 213 11.56 3.85 -12.86
C MET A 213 12.01 5.27 -13.17
N GLY A 214 13.21 5.43 -13.70
CA GLY A 214 13.72 6.75 -14.09
C GLY A 214 13.00 7.36 -15.30
N PHE A 215 11.66 7.30 -15.34
CA PHE A 215 10.82 7.81 -16.41
C PHE A 215 10.63 9.31 -16.33
N THR A 216 10.47 9.95 -17.50
CA THR A 216 9.98 11.32 -17.61
C THR A 216 8.48 11.38 -17.30
N ASP A 217 7.96 12.59 -17.08
CA ASP A 217 6.51 12.80 -16.88
C ASP A 217 5.70 12.24 -18.07
N GLU A 218 6.19 12.42 -19.29
CA GLU A 218 5.54 11.90 -20.49
C GLU A 218 5.54 10.36 -20.51
N GLN A 219 6.66 9.73 -20.19
CA GLN A 219 6.74 8.27 -20.12
C GLN A 219 5.81 7.66 -19.07
N ASN A 220 5.60 8.36 -17.94
CA ASN A 220 4.67 7.94 -16.89
C ASN A 220 3.18 8.00 -17.31
N ARG A 221 2.84 8.73 -18.39
CA ARG A 221 1.48 8.79 -18.94
C ARG A 221 1.09 7.55 -19.74
N HIS A 222 2.08 6.77 -20.19
CA HIS A 222 1.88 5.59 -21.02
C HIS A 222 1.85 4.31 -20.19
N THR A 223 0.92 3.41 -20.53
CA THR A 223 0.87 2.07 -19.94
C THR A 223 1.19 1.01 -21.00
N ASN A 224 1.61 -0.16 -20.52
CA ASN A 224 1.83 -1.34 -21.33
C ASN A 224 0.48 -1.91 -21.80
N ALA A 225 0.48 -2.68 -22.91
CA ALA A 225 -0.59 -3.62 -23.16
C ALA A 225 -0.52 -4.74 -22.12
N VAL A 226 -1.69 -5.18 -21.62
CA VAL A 226 -1.80 -6.26 -20.63
C VAL A 226 -2.66 -7.37 -21.19
N ARG A 227 -2.16 -8.60 -21.09
CA ARG A 227 -2.81 -9.80 -21.66
C ARG A 227 -3.01 -10.84 -20.57
N PHE A 228 -4.18 -11.47 -20.56
CA PHE A 228 -4.47 -12.61 -19.69
C PHE A 228 -4.65 -13.88 -20.52
N TYR A 229 -4.19 -15.00 -19.97
CA TYR A 229 -4.20 -16.31 -20.63
C TYR A 229 -4.85 -17.35 -19.73
N ASN A 230 -5.60 -18.26 -20.33
CA ASN A 230 -6.11 -19.44 -19.63
C ASN A 230 -5.00 -20.49 -19.40
N SER A 231 -5.33 -21.58 -18.72
CA SER A 231 -4.41 -22.70 -18.44
C SER A 231 -3.86 -23.39 -19.69
N ASN A 232 -4.58 -23.29 -20.81
CA ASN A 232 -4.16 -23.87 -22.11
C ASN A 232 -3.27 -22.91 -22.91
N GLY A 233 -2.94 -21.74 -22.38
CA GLY A 233 -2.10 -20.74 -23.04
C GLY A 233 -2.84 -19.91 -24.09
N GLN A 234 -4.17 -19.98 -24.17
CA GLN A 234 -4.97 -19.13 -25.05
C GLN A 234 -5.18 -17.76 -24.42
N GLU A 235 -5.02 -16.69 -25.20
CA GLU A 235 -5.34 -15.33 -24.81
C GLU A 235 -6.85 -15.18 -24.58
N ILE A 236 -7.24 -14.70 -23.40
CA ILE A 236 -8.64 -14.60 -22.99
C ILE A 236 -9.10 -13.17 -22.73
N TYR A 237 -8.16 -12.26 -22.49
CA TYR A 237 -8.45 -10.84 -22.32
C TYR A 237 -7.23 -10.00 -22.71
N VAL A 238 -7.49 -8.87 -23.37
CA VAL A 238 -6.47 -7.89 -23.74
C VAL A 238 -6.91 -6.52 -23.25
N GLN A 239 -6.02 -5.84 -22.56
CA GLN A 239 -6.09 -4.42 -22.30
C GLN A 239 -5.06 -3.74 -23.22
N GLU A 240 -5.54 -2.89 -24.11
CA GLU A 240 -4.67 -2.11 -25.00
C GLU A 240 -3.82 -1.10 -24.21
N PRO A 241 -2.67 -0.65 -24.75
CA PRO A 241 -1.88 0.41 -24.13
C PRO A 241 -2.71 1.66 -23.91
N GLY A 242 -2.55 2.26 -22.74
CA GLY A 242 -3.23 3.50 -22.38
C GLY A 242 -2.31 4.72 -22.41
N TYR A 243 -2.92 5.88 -22.60
CA TYR A 243 -2.27 7.18 -22.45
C TYR A 243 -3.13 8.11 -21.61
N ASN A 244 -2.56 8.66 -20.54
CA ASN A 244 -3.26 9.64 -19.71
C ASN A 244 -3.13 11.05 -20.29
N ARG A 245 -4.26 11.65 -20.67
CA ARG A 245 -4.34 13.03 -21.17
C ARG A 245 -4.58 14.06 -20.08
N ASP A 246 -4.95 13.62 -18.87
CA ASP A 246 -5.28 14.51 -17.76
C ASP A 246 -4.04 15.25 -17.26
N SER A 247 -4.23 16.46 -16.79
CA SER A 247 -3.20 17.26 -16.14
C SER A 247 -3.33 17.12 -14.63
N PHE A 248 -2.17 17.06 -13.94
CA PHE A 248 -2.15 17.14 -12.48
C PHE A 248 -2.03 18.60 -12.04
N SER A 249 -2.78 18.97 -11.02
CA SER A 249 -2.59 20.23 -10.30
C SER A 249 -1.53 20.03 -9.21
N PHE A 250 -0.58 20.94 -9.15
CA PHE A 250 0.47 21.00 -8.14
C PHE A 250 0.34 22.36 -7.43
N PRO A 251 -0.32 22.40 -6.25
CA PRO A 251 -0.72 23.69 -5.63
C PRO A 251 0.45 24.55 -5.19
N ALA A 252 1.55 23.94 -4.73
CA ALA A 252 2.76 24.65 -4.31
C ALA A 252 4.00 23.77 -4.56
N PRO A 253 5.19 24.36 -4.72
CA PRO A 253 6.44 23.62 -4.75
C PRO A 253 6.69 22.90 -3.41
N ILE A 254 7.16 21.64 -3.50
CA ILE A 254 7.54 20.82 -2.34
C ILE A 254 9.06 20.69 -2.36
N LEU A 255 9.72 21.59 -1.64
CA LEU A 255 11.18 21.71 -1.61
C LEU A 255 11.70 21.24 -0.25
N ILE A 256 12.59 20.23 -0.23
CA ILE A 256 13.08 19.59 1.00
C ILE A 256 14.59 19.38 0.92
N GLY A 257 15.28 19.57 2.07
CA GLY A 257 16.74 19.51 2.19
C GLY A 257 17.42 20.84 1.87
N ASN A 258 18.73 20.85 2.04
CA ASN A 258 19.60 22.02 1.80
C ASN A 258 20.46 21.85 0.54
N ALA A 259 20.73 20.60 0.17
CA ALA A 259 21.43 20.19 -1.03
C ALA A 259 20.88 18.82 -1.51
N HIS A 260 21.26 18.40 -2.71
CA HIS A 260 20.86 17.08 -3.20
C HIS A 260 21.85 16.54 -4.23
N ILE A 261 21.88 15.23 -4.39
CA ILE A 261 22.60 14.56 -5.48
C ILE A 261 21.65 14.46 -6.70
N ASN A 262 22.09 15.01 -7.84
CA ASN A 262 21.33 14.94 -9.08
C ASN A 262 21.51 13.58 -9.80
N ARG A 263 20.85 13.42 -10.97
CA ARG A 263 20.93 12.19 -11.79
C ARG A 263 22.32 11.92 -12.37
N GLN A 264 23.21 12.90 -12.39
CA GLN A 264 24.60 12.82 -12.84
C GLN A 264 25.57 12.60 -11.66
N GLU A 265 25.04 12.22 -10.50
CA GLU A 265 25.79 11.99 -9.25
C GLU A 265 26.58 13.23 -8.75
N GLN A 266 26.11 14.42 -9.09
CA GLN A 266 26.72 15.69 -8.69
C GLN A 266 25.96 16.31 -7.54
N LEU A 267 26.69 16.87 -6.56
CA LEU A 267 26.12 17.66 -5.48
C LEU A 267 25.61 19.01 -6.03
N VAL A 268 24.35 19.27 -5.86
CA VAL A 268 23.67 20.52 -6.21
C VAL A 268 23.24 21.23 -4.94
N GLN A 269 23.63 22.49 -4.79
CA GLN A 269 23.16 23.35 -3.70
C GLN A 269 21.70 23.73 -3.91
N GLY A 270 20.91 23.68 -2.83
CA GLY A 270 19.49 23.96 -2.84
C GLY A 270 18.63 22.69 -2.65
N PRO A 271 17.37 22.87 -2.26
CA PRO A 271 16.49 21.77 -1.90
C PRO A 271 16.17 20.87 -3.09
N PHE A 272 15.85 19.60 -2.81
CA PHE A 272 15.32 18.67 -3.77
C PHE A 272 13.82 18.94 -4.00
N ASP A 273 13.38 18.94 -5.27
CA ASP A 273 12.00 19.21 -5.65
C ASP A 273 11.16 17.91 -5.70
N PHE A 274 10.32 17.72 -4.70
CA PHE A 274 9.34 16.63 -4.62
C PHE A 274 7.98 16.97 -5.24
N THR A 275 7.77 18.16 -5.81
CA THR A 275 6.46 18.64 -6.29
C THR A 275 5.75 17.63 -7.20
N ARG A 276 6.51 16.98 -8.08
CA ARG A 276 5.98 16.00 -9.05
C ARG A 276 6.07 14.55 -8.57
N HIS A 277 6.50 14.31 -7.34
CA HIS A 277 6.53 12.97 -6.76
C HIS A 277 5.11 12.52 -6.34
N ASN A 278 4.97 11.21 -6.11
CA ASN A 278 3.74 10.66 -5.55
C ASN A 278 3.46 11.30 -4.19
N SER A 279 2.19 11.50 -3.88
CA SER A 279 1.73 12.09 -2.62
C SER A 279 0.47 11.39 -2.12
N ILE A 280 0.42 11.09 -0.84
CA ILE A 280 -0.76 10.58 -0.13
C ILE A 280 -0.62 10.99 1.33
N SER A 281 -1.68 11.48 1.98
CA SER A 281 -1.66 11.80 3.41
C SER A 281 -1.65 10.52 4.26
N LEU A 282 -1.10 10.62 5.47
CA LEU A 282 -1.07 9.51 6.44
C LEU A 282 -2.50 9.06 6.81
N ALA A 283 -3.43 10.01 6.89
CA ALA A 283 -4.84 9.76 7.17
C ALA A 283 -5.52 8.94 6.07
N ASP A 284 -5.33 9.30 4.80
CA ASP A 284 -5.91 8.53 3.68
C ASP A 284 -5.31 7.12 3.61
N MET A 285 -4.00 6.97 3.88
CA MET A 285 -3.36 5.66 3.93
C MET A 285 -3.98 4.76 4.99
N GLN A 286 -4.14 5.25 6.23
CA GLN A 286 -4.78 4.47 7.30
C GLN A 286 -6.24 4.15 6.96
N LYS A 287 -6.98 5.10 6.39
CA LYS A 287 -8.37 4.89 5.96
C LYS A 287 -8.47 3.82 4.86
N MET A 288 -7.53 3.77 3.91
CA MET A 288 -7.47 2.71 2.89
C MET A 288 -7.22 1.34 3.50
N LEU A 289 -6.28 1.23 4.45
CA LEU A 289 -6.04 -0.03 5.17
C LEU A 289 -7.31 -0.44 5.95
N GLN A 290 -7.95 0.50 6.65
CA GLN A 290 -9.21 0.25 7.36
C GLN A 290 -10.31 -0.21 6.42
N ALA A 291 -10.38 0.31 5.18
CA ALA A 291 -11.38 -0.08 4.19
C ALA A 291 -11.27 -1.56 3.78
N VAL A 292 -10.10 -2.17 3.86
CA VAL A 292 -9.87 -3.59 3.55
C VAL A 292 -10.00 -4.46 4.79
N VAL A 293 -9.50 -3.99 5.94
CA VAL A 293 -9.60 -4.73 7.22
C VAL A 293 -11.04 -4.75 7.74
N PHE A 294 -11.71 -3.59 7.75
CA PHE A 294 -13.06 -3.39 8.28
C PHE A 294 -13.98 -2.71 7.25
N PRO A 295 -14.30 -3.35 6.11
CA PRO A 295 -15.02 -2.68 5.02
C PRO A 295 -16.36 -2.10 5.46
N ASN A 296 -17.06 -2.75 6.41
CA ASN A 296 -18.36 -2.29 6.89
C ASN A 296 -18.29 -1.10 7.85
N SER A 297 -17.10 -0.70 8.29
CA SER A 297 -16.89 0.46 9.15
C SER A 297 -16.87 1.79 8.38
N LEU A 298 -16.81 1.75 7.07
CA LEU A 298 -16.74 2.92 6.21
C LEU A 298 -17.97 3.02 5.29
N PRO A 299 -18.36 4.23 4.85
CA PRO A 299 -19.37 4.43 3.82
C PRO A 299 -19.06 3.62 2.56
N LYS A 300 -20.09 3.12 1.87
CA LYS A 300 -19.92 2.26 0.69
C LYS A 300 -19.01 2.87 -0.39
N GLN A 301 -19.10 4.16 -0.61
CA GLN A 301 -18.27 4.89 -1.58
C GLN A 301 -16.77 4.87 -1.27
N ASN A 302 -16.39 4.74 0.01
CA ASN A 302 -14.98 4.71 0.41
C ASN A 302 -14.38 3.28 0.38
N ARG A 303 -15.18 2.26 0.05
CA ARG A 303 -14.74 0.86 0.04
C ARG A 303 -14.15 0.49 -1.31
N PHE A 304 -13.32 -0.55 -1.31
CA PHE A 304 -12.89 -1.24 -2.52
C PHE A 304 -13.87 -2.38 -2.82
N ASP A 305 -14.34 -2.48 -4.07
CA ASP A 305 -15.23 -3.56 -4.51
C ASP A 305 -14.42 -4.83 -4.80
N ILE A 306 -14.01 -5.49 -3.72
CA ILE A 306 -13.16 -6.69 -3.75
C ILE A 306 -13.99 -7.86 -3.22
N SER A 307 -13.91 -9.03 -3.89
CA SER A 307 -14.54 -10.24 -3.39
C SER A 307 -13.97 -10.64 -2.02
N GLU A 308 -14.74 -11.33 -1.20
CA GLU A 308 -14.28 -11.77 0.13
C GLU A 308 -13.03 -12.66 0.02
N GLN A 309 -12.97 -13.53 -0.98
CA GLN A 309 -11.79 -14.36 -1.26
C GLN A 309 -10.54 -13.50 -1.51
N ASN A 310 -10.63 -12.49 -2.39
CA ASN A 310 -9.53 -11.59 -2.69
C ASN A 310 -9.16 -10.69 -1.51
N ARG A 311 -10.15 -10.29 -0.70
CA ARG A 311 -9.91 -9.53 0.54
C ARG A 311 -9.11 -10.35 1.55
N LEU A 312 -9.50 -11.61 1.79
CA LEU A 312 -8.75 -12.51 2.69
C LEU A 312 -7.33 -12.76 2.18
N PHE A 313 -7.16 -12.91 0.86
CA PHE A 313 -5.84 -13.03 0.25
C PHE A 313 -4.98 -11.77 0.44
N LEU A 314 -5.55 -10.57 0.27
CA LEU A 314 -4.86 -9.31 0.57
C LEU A 314 -4.45 -9.22 2.04
N LEU A 315 -5.34 -9.58 2.96
CA LEU A 315 -5.04 -9.61 4.39
C LEU A 315 -3.92 -10.61 4.72
N GLN A 316 -3.95 -11.78 4.07
CA GLN A 316 -2.84 -12.74 4.18
C GLN A 316 -1.52 -12.09 3.76
N CYS A 317 -1.44 -11.52 2.56
CA CYS A 317 -0.21 -10.92 2.03
C CYS A 317 0.29 -9.74 2.88
N LEU A 318 -0.62 -8.90 3.43
CA LEU A 318 -0.28 -7.78 4.31
C LEU A 318 0.33 -8.22 5.64
N SER A 319 0.04 -9.46 6.11
CA SER A 319 0.43 -9.93 7.44
C SER A 319 1.29 -11.21 7.44
N GLN A 320 1.50 -11.83 6.29
CA GLN A 320 2.36 -13.00 6.15
C GLN A 320 3.84 -12.61 6.29
N TYR A 321 4.64 -13.52 6.83
CA TYR A 321 6.07 -13.32 7.00
C TYR A 321 6.88 -13.92 5.86
N PRO A 322 8.06 -13.38 5.54
CA PRO A 322 8.96 -13.96 4.54
C PRO A 322 9.31 -15.42 4.82
N SER A 323 9.45 -15.81 6.11
CA SER A 323 9.75 -17.18 6.51
C SER A 323 8.63 -18.19 6.21
N GLU A 324 7.41 -17.73 5.98
CA GLU A 324 6.23 -18.60 5.78
C GLU A 324 6.03 -18.95 4.30
N THR A 325 6.60 -18.18 3.34
CA THR A 325 6.27 -18.33 1.93
C THR A 325 7.11 -19.37 1.21
N ASN A 326 6.49 -20.10 0.27
CA ASN A 326 7.16 -20.98 -0.68
C ASN A 326 7.49 -20.27 -2.00
N TYR A 327 6.64 -19.31 -2.41
CA TYR A 327 6.79 -18.50 -3.61
C TYR A 327 6.29 -17.07 -3.32
N PRO A 328 7.20 -16.09 -3.34
CA PRO A 328 8.66 -16.14 -3.49
C PRO A 328 9.35 -16.85 -2.30
N LYS A 329 10.51 -17.45 -2.53
CA LYS A 329 11.33 -18.07 -1.48
C LYS A 329 12.45 -17.12 -1.08
N TYR A 330 12.16 -16.22 -0.14
CA TYR A 330 13.15 -15.25 0.34
C TYR A 330 14.17 -15.86 1.31
N ASP A 331 15.38 -15.33 1.30
CA ASP A 331 16.39 -15.65 2.31
C ASP A 331 16.05 -14.92 3.62
N THR A 332 15.76 -15.69 4.66
CA THR A 332 15.31 -15.13 5.95
C THR A 332 16.43 -14.51 6.78
N SER A 333 17.70 -14.71 6.38
CA SER A 333 18.82 -13.99 6.98
C SER A 333 18.92 -12.54 6.48
N VAL A 334 18.37 -12.25 5.30
CA VAL A 334 18.28 -10.92 4.70
C VAL A 334 16.90 -10.32 4.91
N PHE A 335 15.86 -11.08 4.57
CA PHE A 335 14.45 -10.68 4.68
C PHE A 335 13.80 -11.41 5.86
N TYR A 336 14.09 -10.96 7.06
CA TYR A 336 13.56 -11.52 8.31
C TYR A 336 12.09 -11.14 8.55
N ASP A 337 11.41 -11.77 9.50
CA ASP A 337 9.96 -11.65 9.67
C ASP A 337 9.50 -10.24 10.03
N SER A 338 10.31 -9.47 10.75
CA SER A 338 10.03 -8.07 11.05
C SER A 338 10.62 -7.08 10.04
N TYR A 339 11.17 -7.51 8.91
CA TYR A 339 11.87 -6.67 7.93
C TYR A 339 11.04 -5.44 7.49
N VAL A 340 9.76 -5.61 7.19
CA VAL A 340 8.83 -4.54 6.84
C VAL A 340 7.80 -4.28 7.94
N LYS A 341 8.11 -4.51 9.21
CA LYS A 341 7.24 -4.29 10.37
C LYS A 341 7.91 -3.32 11.33
N PHE A 342 8.07 -2.05 10.92
CA PHE A 342 8.93 -1.08 11.60
C PHE A 342 8.61 -0.87 13.09
N PHE A 343 7.33 -0.97 13.48
CA PHE A 343 6.92 -0.86 14.89
C PHE A 343 7.34 -2.06 15.74
N PHE A 344 7.80 -3.16 15.12
CA PHE A 344 8.22 -4.40 15.78
C PHE A 344 9.63 -4.84 15.37
N GLN A 345 10.34 -4.00 14.58
CA GLN A 345 11.67 -4.32 14.10
C GLN A 345 12.69 -4.15 15.23
N ASP A 346 13.22 -5.26 15.75
CA ASP A 346 14.25 -5.27 16.78
C ASP A 346 15.44 -6.16 16.38
N SER A 347 16.45 -6.20 17.25
CA SER A 347 17.66 -7.01 17.03
C SER A 347 17.43 -8.52 17.01
N THR A 348 16.26 -9.00 17.46
CA THR A 348 15.92 -10.43 17.39
C THR A 348 15.37 -10.83 16.03
N HIS A 349 14.95 -9.86 15.21
CA HIS A 349 14.34 -10.05 13.90
C HIS A 349 13.06 -10.92 13.92
N ARG A 350 12.46 -11.10 15.09
CA ARG A 350 11.28 -11.96 15.31
C ARG A 350 10.06 -11.13 15.69
N MET A 351 8.91 -11.68 15.34
CA MET A 351 7.63 -11.13 15.78
C MET A 351 7.20 -11.74 17.11
N PRO A 352 6.56 -10.98 18.01
CA PRO A 352 5.99 -11.54 19.23
C PRO A 352 4.96 -12.62 18.93
N THR A 353 4.96 -13.68 19.75
CA THR A 353 4.02 -14.80 19.58
C THR A 353 2.56 -14.33 19.68
N GLY A 354 1.74 -14.74 18.73
CA GLY A 354 0.32 -14.37 18.65
C GLY A 354 0.05 -13.02 18.00
N VAL A 355 1.08 -12.23 17.72
CA VAL A 355 0.93 -10.93 17.05
C VAL A 355 1.00 -11.09 15.52
N ARG A 356 0.06 -10.43 14.82
CA ARG A 356 0.09 -10.24 13.37
C ARG A 356 -0.04 -8.76 13.05
N VAL A 357 0.74 -8.30 12.08
CA VAL A 357 0.76 -6.90 11.65
C VAL A 357 0.40 -6.83 10.17
N PHE A 358 -0.75 -6.24 9.91
CA PHE A 358 -1.26 -6.00 8.55
C PHE A 358 -0.82 -4.60 8.16
N ASN A 359 0.22 -4.47 7.36
CA ASN A 359 0.78 -3.16 7.10
C ASN A 359 1.38 -2.98 5.72
N LYS A 360 1.69 -1.74 5.43
CA LYS A 360 2.62 -1.36 4.39
C LYS A 360 3.56 -0.29 4.91
N VAL A 361 4.82 -0.41 4.52
CA VAL A 361 5.85 0.58 4.83
C VAL A 361 6.26 1.38 3.60
N GLY A 362 6.76 2.59 3.85
CA GLY A 362 7.46 3.43 2.89
C GLY A 362 8.83 3.81 3.43
N TRP A 363 9.86 3.70 2.59
CA TRP A 363 11.23 4.00 2.94
C TRP A 363 11.95 4.56 1.71
N ALA A 364 12.22 5.84 1.70
CA ALA A 364 13.04 6.49 0.67
C ALA A 364 13.40 7.93 1.06
N TYR A 365 14.57 8.39 0.66
CA TYR A 365 15.04 9.76 0.83
C TYR A 365 15.03 10.23 2.29
N GLY A 366 15.30 9.35 3.24
CA GLY A 366 15.23 9.64 4.68
C GLY A 366 13.80 9.68 5.25
N PHE A 367 12.76 9.48 4.45
CA PHE A 367 11.40 9.30 4.93
C PHE A 367 11.13 7.85 5.29
N LEU A 368 10.61 7.65 6.49
CA LEU A 368 10.13 6.36 6.99
C LEU A 368 8.65 6.49 7.34
N THR A 369 7.84 5.56 6.84
CA THR A 369 6.40 5.50 7.12
C THR A 369 5.98 4.07 7.37
N ASP A 370 5.17 3.82 8.39
CA ASP A 370 4.48 2.55 8.60
C ASP A 370 3.00 2.83 8.89
N VAL A 371 2.11 2.13 8.18
CA VAL A 371 0.66 2.16 8.40
C VAL A 371 0.20 0.74 8.68
N SER A 372 -0.14 0.49 9.94
CA SER A 372 -0.33 -0.85 10.48
C SER A 372 -1.70 -1.01 11.16
N TYR A 373 -2.32 -2.18 10.95
CA TYR A 373 -3.31 -2.78 11.83
C TYR A 373 -2.66 -3.94 12.57
N VAL A 374 -2.59 -3.84 13.88
CA VAL A 374 -1.95 -4.81 14.76
C VAL A 374 -3.00 -5.66 15.45
N VAL A 375 -2.81 -6.97 15.46
CA VAL A 375 -3.67 -7.95 16.14
C VAL A 375 -2.81 -8.84 17.01
N ASP A 376 -3.13 -8.90 18.30
CA ASP A 376 -2.64 -9.91 19.23
C ASP A 376 -3.78 -10.85 19.60
N THR A 377 -3.72 -12.07 19.10
CA THR A 377 -4.76 -13.07 19.29
C THR A 377 -4.73 -13.71 20.69
N ILE A 378 -3.58 -13.68 21.35
CA ILE A 378 -3.39 -14.23 22.71
C ILE A 378 -3.99 -13.26 23.74
N ASN A 379 -3.58 -11.99 23.68
CA ASN A 379 -4.04 -10.96 24.62
C ASN A 379 -5.37 -10.31 24.19
N ARG A 380 -5.90 -10.65 23.01
CA ARG A 380 -7.16 -10.13 22.46
C ARG A 380 -7.14 -8.61 22.35
N VAL A 381 -6.10 -8.11 21.71
CA VAL A 381 -5.83 -6.69 21.51
C VAL A 381 -5.73 -6.43 20.02
N ASP A 382 -6.42 -5.38 19.55
CA ASP A 382 -6.26 -4.89 18.19
C ASP A 382 -6.36 -3.37 18.12
N TYR A 383 -5.58 -2.77 17.22
CA TYR A 383 -5.52 -1.31 17.03
C TYR A 383 -4.87 -0.97 15.69
N PHE A 384 -5.04 0.29 15.23
CA PHE A 384 -4.21 0.83 14.17
C PHE A 384 -3.15 1.76 14.74
N LEU A 385 -1.97 1.71 14.16
CA LEU A 385 -0.89 2.65 14.37
C LEU A 385 -0.30 3.05 13.04
N SER A 386 -0.19 4.34 12.80
CA SER A 386 0.42 4.91 11.60
C SER A 386 1.35 6.02 12.01
N ALA A 387 2.56 6.03 11.48
CA ALA A 387 3.50 7.12 11.70
C ALA A 387 4.35 7.36 10.45
N THR A 388 4.73 8.61 10.27
CA THR A 388 5.74 9.03 9.29
C THR A 388 6.73 9.98 9.95
N LEU A 389 8.01 9.87 9.57
CA LEU A 389 9.06 10.79 9.99
C LEU A 389 10.11 10.96 8.89
N TYR A 390 10.90 12.04 8.98
CA TYR A 390 12.00 12.36 8.11
C TYR A 390 13.30 12.42 8.91
N VAL A 391 14.29 11.62 8.55
CA VAL A 391 15.58 11.51 9.24
C VAL A 391 16.72 11.73 8.26
N ASN A 392 17.20 12.98 8.22
CA ASN A 392 18.25 13.43 7.31
C ASN A 392 19.00 14.60 7.96
N SER A 393 19.96 14.30 8.82
CA SER A 393 20.64 15.30 9.65
C SER A 393 21.62 16.19 8.87
N ASP A 394 22.20 15.72 7.77
CA ASP A 394 23.09 16.53 6.94
C ASP A 394 22.33 17.40 5.92
N GLY A 395 21.03 17.17 5.73
CA GLY A 395 20.17 17.91 4.83
C GLY A 395 20.44 17.67 3.34
N VAL A 396 21.26 16.66 2.98
CA VAL A 396 21.54 16.29 1.59
C VAL A 396 20.56 15.21 1.15
N VAL A 397 19.77 15.46 0.14
CA VAL A 397 18.78 14.50 -0.37
C VAL A 397 19.37 13.68 -1.51
N ASN A 398 19.04 12.40 -1.59
CA ASN A 398 19.46 11.47 -2.64
C ASN A 398 20.97 11.15 -2.63
N ASP A 399 21.62 11.21 -1.48
CA ASP A 399 23.02 10.82 -1.29
C ASP A 399 23.19 9.44 -0.63
N SER A 400 22.06 8.77 -0.33
CA SER A 400 22.01 7.45 0.33
C SER A 400 22.56 7.44 1.75
N LYS A 401 22.63 8.61 2.42
CA LYS A 401 23.10 8.74 3.80
C LYS A 401 21.99 9.37 4.65
N TYR A 402 21.32 8.55 5.41
CA TYR A 402 20.21 8.98 6.26
C TYR A 402 20.33 8.37 7.64
N ASP A 403 19.65 8.97 8.61
CA ASP A 403 19.70 8.53 10.01
C ASP A 403 18.65 7.44 10.32
N GLU A 404 18.33 6.57 9.33
CA GLU A 404 17.30 5.56 9.49
C GLU A 404 17.63 4.56 10.60
N GLU A 405 18.87 4.03 10.61
CA GLU A 405 19.32 3.03 11.58
C GLU A 405 19.56 3.63 12.98
N THR A 406 19.99 4.89 13.03
CA THR A 406 20.39 5.54 14.29
C THR A 406 19.25 6.30 14.96
N VAL A 407 18.27 6.78 14.20
CA VAL A 407 17.15 7.59 14.70
C VAL A 407 15.79 7.00 14.28
N GLY A 408 15.60 6.73 13.01
CA GLY A 408 14.31 6.41 12.41
C GLY A 408 13.71 5.10 12.92
N PHE A 409 14.36 3.98 12.69
CA PHE A 409 13.89 2.68 13.17
C PHE A 409 13.84 2.57 14.69
N PRO A 410 14.82 3.07 15.45
CA PRO A 410 14.72 3.14 16.92
C PRO A 410 13.48 3.90 17.40
N PHE A 411 13.15 5.06 16.79
CA PHE A 411 11.94 5.81 17.11
C PHE A 411 10.67 5.00 16.85
N LEU A 412 10.53 4.42 15.62
CA LEU A 412 9.33 3.68 15.24
C LEU A 412 9.12 2.45 16.13
N ARG A 413 10.19 1.73 16.46
CA ARG A 413 10.16 0.58 17.37
C ARG A 413 9.72 0.98 18.78
N GLU A 414 10.27 2.07 19.33
CA GLU A 414 9.90 2.54 20.67
C GLU A 414 8.44 3.00 20.70
N LEU A 415 7.99 3.75 19.67
CA LEU A 415 6.59 4.14 19.51
C LEU A 415 5.68 2.90 19.46
N GLY A 416 6.03 1.91 18.65
CA GLY A 416 5.30 0.64 18.55
C GLY A 416 5.17 -0.06 19.88
N GLY A 417 6.28 -0.20 20.63
CA GLY A 417 6.33 -0.80 21.96
C GLY A 417 5.47 -0.05 22.99
N LEU A 418 5.54 1.27 22.99
CA LEU A 418 4.75 2.10 23.93
C LEU A 418 3.24 1.98 23.67
N VAL A 419 2.82 2.03 22.40
CA VAL A 419 1.39 1.87 22.05
C VAL A 419 0.92 0.45 22.34
N TYR A 420 1.72 -0.57 22.02
CA TYR A 420 1.39 -1.96 22.32
C TYR A 420 1.23 -2.19 23.82
N ASN A 421 2.16 -1.71 24.64
CA ASN A 421 2.07 -1.82 26.12
C ASN A 421 0.86 -1.06 26.69
N TYR A 422 0.55 0.11 26.13
CA TYR A 422 -0.67 0.83 26.49
C TYR A 422 -1.91 0.00 26.18
N GLU A 423 -1.99 -0.61 25.00
CA GLU A 423 -3.11 -1.42 24.60
C GLU A 423 -3.25 -2.73 25.41
N LEU A 424 -2.15 -3.31 25.88
CA LEU A 424 -2.18 -4.45 26.81
C LEU A 424 -2.77 -4.08 28.17
N SER A 425 -2.44 -2.89 28.68
CA SER A 425 -2.85 -2.41 30.00
C SER A 425 -4.20 -1.68 30.01
N ARG A 426 -4.67 -1.21 28.85
CA ARG A 426 -5.88 -0.41 28.72
C ARG A 426 -7.13 -1.20 29.13
N ASN A 427 -7.99 -0.58 29.96
CA ASN A 427 -9.29 -1.17 30.28
C ASN A 427 -10.20 -1.22 29.05
N ARG A 428 -10.82 -2.38 28.83
CA ARG A 428 -11.84 -2.61 27.82
C ARG A 428 -13.04 -3.28 28.43
N SER A 429 -14.24 -2.75 28.15
CA SER A 429 -15.50 -3.33 28.62
C SER A 429 -15.74 -4.72 28.04
N PHE A 430 -15.17 -5.02 26.88
CA PHE A 430 -15.33 -6.30 26.20
C PHE A 430 -14.09 -6.66 25.38
N ARG A 431 -13.61 -7.90 25.53
CA ARG A 431 -12.47 -8.47 24.79
C ARG A 431 -12.91 -9.78 24.10
N PRO A 432 -13.59 -9.71 22.95
CA PRO A 432 -13.95 -10.91 22.22
C PRO A 432 -12.70 -11.58 21.68
N PRO A 433 -12.76 -12.88 21.35
CA PRO A 433 -11.73 -13.50 20.53
C PRO A 433 -11.57 -12.72 19.23
N LEU A 434 -10.33 -12.35 18.89
CA LEU A 434 -10.05 -11.70 17.63
C LEU A 434 -9.93 -12.77 16.55
N ASN A 435 -10.90 -12.73 15.64
CA ASN A 435 -11.01 -13.74 14.62
C ASN A 435 -10.27 -13.30 13.36
N ILE A 436 -9.06 -13.84 13.16
CA ILE A 436 -8.36 -13.81 11.87
C ILE A 436 -8.67 -15.08 11.05
N GLN A 437 -9.74 -15.82 11.42
CA GLN A 437 -10.18 -17.02 10.72
C GLN A 437 -10.57 -16.67 9.27
N GLY A 438 -10.17 -17.55 8.37
CA GLY A 438 -10.28 -17.35 6.94
C GLY A 438 -8.97 -16.91 6.30
N ILE A 439 -8.04 -16.31 7.05
CA ILE A 439 -6.68 -16.05 6.56
C ILE A 439 -5.87 -17.33 6.70
N ARG A 440 -5.39 -17.84 5.57
CA ARG A 440 -4.59 -19.07 5.53
C ARG A 440 -3.14 -18.70 5.23
N TYR A 441 -2.31 -18.73 6.27
CA TYR A 441 -0.87 -18.55 6.09
C TYR A 441 -0.24 -19.80 5.49
N GLU A 442 0.69 -19.58 4.57
CA GLU A 442 1.52 -20.66 4.04
C GLU A 442 2.45 -21.19 5.14
N LYS A 443 2.94 -22.38 4.93
CA LYS A 443 4.07 -22.93 5.68
C LYS A 443 5.15 -23.28 4.69
N ARG A 444 6.34 -22.74 4.92
CA ARG A 444 7.48 -23.01 4.05
C ARG A 444 7.81 -24.49 4.07
N ASP A 445 7.92 -25.07 2.88
CA ASP A 445 8.41 -26.43 2.70
C ASP A 445 9.90 -26.47 3.00
N GLN A 446 10.28 -27.16 4.06
CA GLN A 446 11.68 -27.31 4.48
C GLN A 446 12.47 -28.27 3.58
N THR A 447 11.80 -29.06 2.75
CA THR A 447 12.43 -29.98 1.78
C THR A 447 12.74 -29.33 0.44
N ASP A 448 12.24 -28.11 0.23
CA ASP A 448 12.46 -27.35 -1.01
C ASP A 448 13.92 -26.91 -1.14
N ILE A 449 14.61 -27.44 -2.16
CA ILE A 449 16.04 -27.17 -2.43
C ILE A 449 16.29 -26.00 -3.37
N ARG A 450 15.22 -25.30 -3.84
CA ARG A 450 15.42 -24.11 -4.69
C ARG A 450 16.24 -23.05 -3.98
N PRO A 451 17.07 -22.28 -4.71
CA PRO A 451 17.81 -21.17 -4.11
C PRO A 451 16.85 -20.13 -3.50
N THR A 452 17.32 -19.48 -2.44
CA THR A 452 16.61 -18.35 -1.83
C THR A 452 16.95 -17.04 -2.54
N ILE A 453 16.00 -16.13 -2.56
CA ILE A 453 16.16 -14.77 -3.10
C ILE A 453 16.85 -13.91 -2.02
N LYS A 454 18.01 -13.36 -2.32
CA LYS A 454 18.81 -12.50 -1.43
C LYS A 454 18.78 -11.03 -1.81
N GLU A 455 18.37 -10.73 -3.03
CA GLU A 455 18.30 -9.36 -3.57
C GLU A 455 16.88 -9.11 -4.03
N ALA A 456 16.30 -7.99 -3.60
CA ALA A 456 15.02 -7.53 -4.11
C ALA A 456 15.25 -6.56 -5.27
N ASP A 457 14.29 -6.49 -6.20
CA ASP A 457 14.24 -5.45 -7.22
C ASP A 457 13.86 -4.10 -6.56
N ASN A 458 14.83 -3.44 -5.92
CA ASN A 458 14.65 -2.18 -5.20
C ASN A 458 15.15 -0.97 -6.00
#